data_2ad3aad4f1ab462ac419739e8a8783bf
#
_entry.id   2ad3aad4f1ab462ac419739e8a8783bf
#
_cell.length_a   1.000
_cell.length_b   1.000
_cell.length_c   1.000
_cell.angle_alpha   90.00
_cell.angle_beta   90.00
_cell.angle_gamma   90.00
#
_symmetry.space_group_name_H-M   'P 1'
#
loop_
_entity.id
_entity.type
_entity.pdbx_description
1 polymer ?
#
loop_
_entity_poly.entity_id
_entity_poly.type
_entity_poly.pdbx_seq_one_letter_code
_entity_poly.pdbx_strand_id
1 'polypeptide(L)'
;MKKTLSLLLIVFALSAVALHAAEWTGYISDAKCGVKGESADHAECAKSCIKSGIAAVLVSDGKMYTLDKQDEAKKFAGEKVVLKGTASKDGKSIKVESITKADM
;
A
#
# COMPACT_ATOMS: atom_id res chain seq x y z
N MET A 1 -23.52 -19.70 -35.58
CA MET A 1 -22.59 -19.49 -35.85
C MET A 1 -21.93 -18.27 -35.66
N LYS A 2 -21.95 -17.51 -36.22
CA LYS A 2 -21.40 -16.34 -36.15
C LYS A 2 -21.49 -15.62 -34.90
N LYS A 3 -22.39 -15.72 -34.21
CA LYS A 3 -22.58 -14.95 -33.07
C LYS A 3 -21.57 -15.16 -32.08
N THR A 4 -20.93 -16.14 -32.03
CA THR A 4 -20.01 -16.40 -30.99
C THR A 4 -18.88 -15.44 -30.85
N LEU A 5 -18.59 -14.76 -31.85
CA LEU A 5 -17.55 -13.88 -31.79
C LEU A 5 -17.62 -12.86 -30.78
N SER A 6 -18.66 -12.30 -30.62
CA SER A 6 -18.79 -11.18 -29.74
C SER A 6 -18.33 -11.45 -28.34
N LEU A 7 -18.39 -12.59 -27.89
CA LEU A 7 -18.00 -12.90 -26.58
C LEU A 7 -16.60 -12.56 -26.26
N LEU A 8 -15.78 -12.76 -27.12
CA LEU A 8 -14.42 -12.53 -26.92
C LEU A 8 -14.10 -11.18 -26.48
N LEU A 9 -14.74 -10.29 -27.02
CA LEU A 9 -14.53 -8.94 -26.73
C LEU A 9 -14.67 -8.61 -25.30
N ILE A 10 -15.61 -9.13 -24.71
CA ILE A 10 -15.89 -8.87 -23.36
C ILE A 10 -14.78 -9.25 -22.45
N VAL A 11 -14.26 -10.36 -22.63
CA VAL A 11 -13.25 -10.85 -21.80
C VAL A 11 -12.10 -9.92 -21.80
N PHE A 12 -11.83 -9.37 -22.93
CA PHE A 12 -10.81 -8.48 -23.08
C PHE A 12 -10.88 -7.31 -22.20
N ALA A 13 -12.01 -6.77 -22.09
CA ALA A 13 -12.20 -5.60 -21.32
C ALA A 13 -11.86 -5.86 -19.88
N LEU A 14 -12.14 -7.00 -19.38
CA LEU A 14 -11.89 -7.33 -18.05
C LEU A 14 -10.46 -7.31 -17.67
N SER A 15 -9.65 -7.83 -18.48
CA SER A 15 -8.27 -7.92 -18.15
C SER A 15 -7.68 -6.56 -18.00
N ALA A 16 -8.14 -5.63 -18.71
CA ALA A 16 -7.59 -4.30 -18.67
C ALA A 16 -7.78 -3.70 -17.30
N VAL A 17 -8.89 -3.94 -16.72
CA VAL A 17 -9.18 -3.37 -15.44
C VAL A 17 -8.36 -3.97 -14.34
N ALA A 18 -8.14 -5.20 -14.40
CA ALA A 18 -7.41 -5.89 -13.37
C ALA A 18 -6.01 -5.42 -13.18
N LEU A 19 -5.47 -4.75 -14.10
CA LEU A 19 -4.12 -4.32 -13.99
C LEU A 19 -3.79 -3.25 -13.03
N HIS A 20 -4.73 -2.55 -12.57
CA HIS A 20 -4.41 -1.39 -11.80
C HIS A 20 -4.46 -1.43 -10.29
N ALA A 21 -4.98 -2.45 -9.73
CA ALA A 21 -5.07 -2.49 -8.28
C ALA A 21 -4.17 -3.54 -7.68
N ALA A 22 -3.56 -3.23 -6.58
CA ALA A 22 -2.75 -4.20 -5.87
C ALA A 22 -3.01 -4.02 -4.39
N GLU A 23 -2.58 -4.99 -3.62
CA GLU A 23 -2.82 -4.97 -2.19
C GLU A 23 -1.56 -5.39 -1.47
N TRP A 24 -1.24 -4.70 -0.41
CA TRP A 24 -0.07 -5.02 0.39
C TRP A 24 -0.46 -5.15 1.85
N THR A 25 0.18 -6.05 2.55
CA THR A 25 0.01 -6.17 4.00
C THR A 25 1.36 -5.84 4.60
N GLY A 26 1.40 -4.89 5.47
CA GLY A 26 2.65 -4.49 6.08
C GLY A 26 2.43 -3.52 7.22
N TYR A 27 3.45 -2.77 7.57
CA TYR A 27 3.37 -1.83 8.68
C TYR A 27 3.55 -0.41 8.20
N ILE A 28 2.89 0.52 8.86
CA ILE A 28 3.12 1.93 8.58
C ILE A 28 4.28 2.34 9.48
N SER A 29 5.40 2.64 8.87
CA SER A 29 6.60 3.04 9.57
C SER A 29 6.92 4.49 9.22
N ASP A 30 8.03 5.02 9.68
CA ASP A 30 8.45 6.35 9.30
C ASP A 30 9.63 6.22 8.35
N ALA A 31 9.84 7.23 7.54
CA ALA A 31 10.89 7.21 6.53
C ALA A 31 12.28 7.07 7.12
N LYS A 32 12.47 7.48 8.35
CA LYS A 32 13.75 7.40 8.98
C LYS A 32 14.13 5.96 9.38
N CYS A 33 13.20 5.24 9.99
CA CYS A 33 13.45 3.86 10.36
C CYS A 33 13.29 2.91 9.16
N GLY A 34 12.43 3.27 8.23
CA GLY A 34 12.25 2.46 7.04
C GLY A 34 11.92 1.02 7.35
N VAL A 35 12.60 0.11 6.69
CA VAL A 35 12.31 -1.31 6.84
C VAL A 35 12.48 -1.87 8.23
N LYS A 36 13.20 -1.17 9.09
CA LYS A 36 13.34 -1.63 10.45
C LYS A 36 12.01 -1.58 11.16
N GLY A 37 11.09 -0.79 10.66
CA GLY A 37 9.77 -0.65 11.24
C GLY A 37 8.78 -1.73 10.85
N GLU A 38 9.25 -2.78 10.19
CA GLU A 38 8.35 -3.85 9.81
C GLU A 38 8.17 -4.82 10.96
N SER A 39 7.75 -4.32 12.10
CA SER A 39 7.44 -5.16 13.25
C SER A 39 6.71 -4.35 14.29
N ALA A 40 5.97 -5.02 15.12
CA ALA A 40 5.21 -4.35 16.16
C ALA A 40 6.14 -3.71 17.19
N ASP A 41 7.36 -4.18 17.31
CA ASP A 41 8.30 -3.67 18.26
C ASP A 41 8.72 -2.22 17.96
N HIS A 42 8.57 -1.79 16.73
CA HIS A 42 8.93 -0.45 16.36
C HIS A 42 7.74 0.51 16.34
N ALA A 43 6.59 0.06 16.80
CA ALA A 43 5.39 0.90 16.74
C ALA A 43 5.56 2.24 17.42
N GLU A 44 6.14 2.25 18.61
CA GLU A 44 6.29 3.51 19.36
C GLU A 44 7.28 4.43 18.66
N CYS A 45 8.33 3.88 18.11
CA CYS A 45 9.32 4.67 17.42
C CYS A 45 8.71 5.30 16.18
N ALA A 46 7.93 4.53 15.43
CA ALA A 46 7.27 5.04 14.24
C ALA A 46 6.30 6.16 14.60
N LYS A 47 5.52 5.97 15.64
CA LYS A 47 4.55 6.99 16.06
C LYS A 47 5.25 8.27 16.43
N SER A 48 6.33 8.16 17.17
CA SER A 48 7.07 9.31 17.62
C SER A 48 7.69 10.08 16.46
N CYS A 49 8.31 9.37 15.52
CA CYS A 49 8.91 10.00 14.37
C CYS A 49 7.89 10.66 13.46
N ILE A 50 6.78 10.00 13.24
CA ILE A 50 5.74 10.56 12.39
C ILE A 50 5.14 11.79 13.05
N LYS A 51 5.01 11.76 14.36
CA LYS A 51 4.45 12.88 15.08
C LYS A 51 5.38 14.07 14.99
N SER A 52 6.68 13.84 14.87
CA SER A 52 7.64 14.92 14.77
C SER A 52 7.77 15.45 13.34
N GLY A 53 7.03 14.92 12.40
CA GLY A 53 7.04 15.41 11.03
C GLY A 53 7.70 14.54 9.98
N ILE A 54 8.17 13.37 10.36
CA ILE A 54 8.79 12.47 9.40
C ILE A 54 7.69 11.76 8.62
N ALA A 55 7.88 11.61 7.34
CA ALA A 55 6.86 11.01 6.48
C ALA A 55 6.54 9.57 6.85
N ALA A 56 5.28 9.19 6.69
CA ALA A 56 4.84 7.82 6.90
C ALA A 56 5.11 7.02 5.62
N VAL A 57 5.55 5.79 5.77
CA VAL A 57 5.80 4.91 4.65
C VAL A 57 5.21 3.54 4.93
N LEU A 58 5.00 2.74 3.92
CA LEU A 58 4.56 1.37 4.10
C LEU A 58 5.79 0.49 3.99
N VAL A 59 5.94 -0.45 4.92
CA VAL A 59 7.02 -1.42 4.84
C VAL A 59 6.36 -2.79 4.73
N SER A 60 6.65 -3.49 3.66
CA SER A 60 6.05 -4.79 3.40
C SER A 60 7.09 -5.68 2.74
N ASP A 61 7.29 -6.87 3.27
CA ASP A 61 8.26 -7.83 2.74
C ASP A 61 9.65 -7.24 2.56
N GLY A 62 10.08 -6.46 3.51
CA GLY A 62 11.41 -5.88 3.47
C GLY A 62 11.59 -4.71 2.51
N LYS A 63 10.51 -4.23 1.94
CA LYS A 63 10.56 -3.11 1.01
C LYS A 63 9.82 -1.92 1.57
N MET A 64 10.33 -0.72 1.28
CA MET A 64 9.72 0.50 1.76
C MET A 64 9.06 1.22 0.59
N TYR A 65 7.84 1.69 0.80
CA TYR A 65 7.08 2.40 -0.23
C TYR A 65 6.66 3.76 0.30
N THR A 66 6.85 4.80 -0.50
CA THR A 66 6.35 6.11 -0.11
C THR A 66 4.87 6.16 -0.48
N LEU A 67 4.12 6.96 0.26
CA LEU A 67 2.67 7.01 0.10
C LEU A 67 2.20 8.42 -0.20
N ASP A 68 1.24 8.54 -1.09
CA ASP A 68 0.72 9.85 -1.45
C ASP A 68 -0.29 10.40 -0.45
N LYS A 69 -1.00 9.53 0.27
CA LYS A 69 -1.97 10.01 1.22
C LYS A 69 -1.43 9.98 2.63
N GLN A 70 -0.57 10.93 2.91
CA GLN A 70 0.08 11.02 4.21
C GLN A 70 -0.88 11.17 5.38
N ASP A 71 -1.92 11.94 5.22
CA ASP A 71 -2.87 12.16 6.31
C ASP A 71 -3.55 10.86 6.72
N GLU A 72 -3.88 10.02 5.76
CA GLU A 72 -4.51 8.76 6.07
C GLU A 72 -3.49 7.81 6.67
N ALA A 73 -2.31 7.76 6.10
CA ALA A 73 -1.26 6.87 6.57
C ALA A 73 -0.84 7.16 8.00
N LYS A 74 -0.76 8.42 8.35
CA LYS A 74 -0.33 8.79 9.70
C LYS A 74 -1.27 8.30 10.78
N LYS A 75 -2.52 8.08 10.46
CA LYS A 75 -3.47 7.60 11.44
C LYS A 75 -3.16 6.17 11.85
N PHE A 76 -2.40 5.46 11.04
CA PHE A 76 -2.06 4.07 11.32
C PHE A 76 -0.58 3.90 11.72
N ALA A 77 0.05 4.97 12.15
CA ALA A 77 1.45 4.91 12.51
C ALA A 77 1.77 3.75 13.44
N GLY A 78 2.73 2.94 13.05
CA GLY A 78 3.14 1.80 13.86
C GLY A 78 2.25 0.57 13.78
N GLU A 79 1.16 0.65 13.03
CA GLU A 79 0.22 -0.46 12.96
C GLU A 79 0.37 -1.31 11.73
N LYS A 80 -0.07 -2.55 11.83
CA LYS A 80 -0.05 -3.45 10.70
C LYS A 80 -1.33 -3.17 9.92
N VAL A 81 -1.22 -2.99 8.63
CA VAL A 81 -2.37 -2.60 7.80
C VAL A 81 -2.43 -3.38 6.51
N VAL A 82 -3.60 -3.32 5.88
CA VAL A 82 -3.77 -3.81 4.53
C VAL A 82 -4.00 -2.55 3.70
N LEU A 83 -3.15 -2.32 2.73
CA LEU A 83 -3.19 -1.12 1.91
C LEU A 83 -3.49 -1.49 0.47
N LYS A 84 -4.45 -0.80 -0.13
CA LYS A 84 -4.79 -1.03 -1.52
C LYS A 84 -4.43 0.20 -2.33
N GLY A 85 -3.92 -0.01 -3.51
CA GLY A 85 -3.55 1.11 -4.37
C GLY A 85 -2.80 0.65 -5.59
N THR A 86 -2.07 1.57 -6.20
CA THR A 86 -1.33 1.30 -7.42
C THR A 86 0.13 1.68 -7.22
N ALA A 87 1.01 0.79 -7.54
CA ALA A 87 2.45 1.07 -7.40
C ALA A 87 2.95 1.89 -8.59
N SER A 88 3.95 2.74 -8.34
CA SER A 88 4.55 3.52 -9.38
C SER A 88 5.39 2.58 -10.26
N LYS A 89 5.82 3.06 -11.40
CA LYS A 89 6.59 2.25 -12.33
C LYS A 89 7.89 1.73 -11.72
N ASP A 90 8.50 2.52 -10.87
CA ASP A 90 9.74 2.10 -10.25
C ASP A 90 9.50 1.22 -9.02
N GLY A 91 8.25 1.03 -8.65
CA GLY A 91 7.93 0.17 -7.51
C GLY A 91 8.24 0.76 -6.15
N LYS A 92 8.54 2.04 -6.07
CA LYS A 92 8.91 2.66 -4.80
C LYS A 92 7.84 3.51 -4.14
N SER A 93 6.78 3.78 -4.86
CA SER A 93 5.70 4.61 -4.34
C SER A 93 4.36 3.96 -4.59
N ILE A 94 3.39 4.27 -3.76
CA ILE A 94 2.04 3.74 -3.94
C ILE A 94 1.05 4.89 -3.94
N LYS A 95 0.16 4.87 -4.91
CA LYS A 95 -0.93 5.81 -4.94
C LYS A 95 -2.02 5.11 -4.18
N VAL A 96 -2.30 5.58 -2.99
CA VAL A 96 -3.19 4.89 -2.05
C VAL A 96 -4.66 5.04 -2.37
N GLU A 97 -5.39 3.94 -2.34
CA GLU A 97 -6.81 3.96 -2.50
C GLU A 97 -7.46 3.79 -1.13
N SER A 98 -6.99 2.86 -0.35
CA SER A 98 -7.51 2.68 1.00
C SER A 98 -6.49 2.02 1.91
N ILE A 99 -6.63 2.28 3.20
CA ILE A 99 -5.79 1.66 4.22
C ILE A 99 -6.74 1.19 5.29
N THR A 100 -6.60 -0.06 5.70
CA THR A 100 -7.39 -0.58 6.81
C THR A 100 -6.49 -1.33 7.75
N LYS A 101 -6.86 -1.41 8.99
CA LYS A 101 -6.06 -2.10 9.99
C LYS A 101 -6.12 -3.59 9.71
N ALA A 102 -4.99 -4.26 9.74
CA ALA A 102 -4.99 -5.68 9.51
C ALA A 102 -5.44 -6.37 10.79
N ASP A 103 -6.35 -7.30 10.63
CA ASP A 103 -6.86 -7.96 11.75
C ASP A 103 -6.05 -9.15 12.06
N MET A 104 -5.58 -9.26 13.20
CA MET A 104 -4.77 -10.40 13.51
C MET A 104 -5.31 -11.17 14.65
#